data_a665861a87b1fd4fad459e8a5823d9fc
#
_entry.id   a665861a87b1fd4fad459e8a5823d9fc
#
_cell.length_a   1.000
_cell.length_b   1.000
_cell.length_c   1.000
_cell.angle_alpha   90.00
_cell.angle_beta   90.00
_cell.angle_gamma   90.00
#
_symmetry.space_group_name_H-M   'P 1'
#
loop_
_entity.id
_entity.type
_entity.pdbx_description
1 polymer ?
#
loop_
_entity_poly.entity_id
_entity_poly.type
_entity_poly.pdbx_seq_one_letter_code
_entity_poly.pdbx_strand_id
1 'polypeptide(L)'
;MEMWFSEFHTPDVKHSIRVNRQLYSKQSDYQRIDIFETPEFGRVLTLDGNVMLTERDEFIYDEMITHVPMSVHKNAKDILVIGAGDGGVVRELTRYDRVESIDLVEMDPQVIEACRAYLPGNACRMDDRRVHIYYENALKFIRKCENEYDLIIVDSSDPFGPSEGLFTREFYGSCFNALRADGIMVNQQGSPFYAEDATAMQRSHQRIASTFPISKVYQAHIPTFAAGYWLFGFASKKYHPINDMDADAWNALNMRTRYYTSRLHVGAFYLPAFLEEMLREVEEH
;
A
#
# COMPACT_ATOMS: atom_id res chain seq x y z
N MET A 1 33.55 14.54 0.81
CA MET A 1 32.32 15.15 0.26
C MET A 1 31.14 14.36 0.84
N GLU A 2 30.16 15.05 1.42
CA GLU A 2 28.92 14.39 1.87
C GLU A 2 27.92 14.39 0.72
N MET A 3 27.23 13.28 0.55
CA MET A 3 26.19 13.15 -0.46
C MET A 3 24.84 13.02 0.25
N TRP A 4 23.84 13.77 -0.21
CA TRP A 4 22.49 13.78 0.30
C TRP A 4 21.51 13.53 -0.83
N PHE A 5 20.60 12.59 -0.64
CA PHE A 5 19.37 12.48 -1.41
C PHE A 5 18.35 13.45 -0.83
N SER A 6 17.62 14.14 -1.67
CA SER A 6 16.55 15.06 -1.23
C SER A 6 15.29 14.80 -2.05
N GLU A 7 14.24 14.44 -1.35
CA GLU A 7 12.87 14.43 -1.86
C GLU A 7 12.26 15.82 -1.67
N PHE A 8 11.77 16.39 -2.75
CA PHE A 8 11.04 17.66 -2.71
C PHE A 8 9.55 17.36 -2.66
N HIS A 9 9.01 17.35 -1.45
CA HIS A 9 7.60 17.05 -1.23
C HIS A 9 6.68 18.19 -1.67
N THR A 10 7.09 19.43 -1.40
CA THR A 10 6.46 20.64 -1.93
C THR A 10 7.56 21.60 -2.39
N PRO A 11 7.24 22.71 -3.10
CA PRO A 11 8.24 23.73 -3.42
C PRO A 11 9.01 24.27 -2.21
N ASP A 12 8.38 24.22 -1.03
CA ASP A 12 8.92 24.81 0.20
C ASP A 12 9.36 23.77 1.24
N VAL A 13 9.11 22.47 1.00
CA VAL A 13 9.42 21.39 1.94
C VAL A 13 10.21 20.29 1.25
N LYS A 14 11.37 20.00 1.78
CA LYS A 14 12.18 18.85 1.37
C LYS A 14 12.54 17.97 2.55
N HIS A 15 12.56 16.66 2.32
CA HIS A 15 13.12 15.68 3.21
C HIS A 15 14.47 15.20 2.66
N SER A 16 15.51 15.14 3.49
CA SER A 16 16.85 14.76 3.02
C SER A 16 17.45 13.66 3.87
N ILE A 17 18.02 12.67 3.18
CA ILE A 17 18.69 11.51 3.79
C ILE A 17 20.14 11.50 3.32
N ARG A 18 21.09 11.33 4.26
CA ARG A 18 22.50 11.19 3.90
C ARG A 18 22.73 9.84 3.22
N VAL A 19 23.47 9.86 2.12
CA VAL A 19 23.72 8.70 1.27
C VAL A 19 25.22 8.36 1.31
N ASN A 20 25.55 7.08 1.47
CA ASN A 20 26.90 6.57 1.32
C ASN A 20 27.28 6.41 -0.17
N ARG A 21 26.38 5.78 -0.93
CA ARG A 21 26.53 5.56 -2.37
C ARG A 21 25.19 5.25 -3.03
N GLN A 22 25.11 5.50 -4.32
CA GLN A 22 24.04 5.01 -5.18
C GLN A 22 24.39 3.60 -5.66
N LEU A 23 23.50 2.65 -5.40
CA LEU A 23 23.67 1.24 -5.76
C LEU A 23 23.11 0.93 -7.14
N TYR A 24 22.01 1.59 -7.49
CA TYR A 24 21.31 1.41 -8.74
C TYR A 24 20.69 2.72 -9.20
N SER A 25 20.67 2.95 -10.51
CA SER A 25 19.96 4.05 -11.15
C SER A 25 19.62 3.69 -12.57
N LYS A 26 18.36 3.70 -12.92
CA LYS A 26 17.90 3.42 -14.28
C LYS A 26 16.61 4.16 -14.58
N GLN A 27 16.50 4.69 -15.79
CA GLN A 27 15.26 5.15 -16.37
C GLN A 27 14.60 3.98 -17.08
N SER A 28 13.43 3.55 -16.60
CA SER A 28 12.58 2.61 -17.32
C SER A 28 11.69 3.34 -18.33
N ASP A 29 10.83 2.60 -19.02
CA ASP A 29 9.82 3.19 -19.90
C ASP A 29 8.70 3.94 -19.09
N TYR A 30 8.67 3.75 -17.77
CA TYR A 30 7.61 4.26 -16.89
C TYR A 30 8.11 5.31 -15.92
N GLN A 31 9.29 5.10 -15.30
CA GLN A 31 9.77 5.92 -14.20
C GLN A 31 11.29 5.78 -14.01
N ARG A 32 11.87 6.68 -13.25
CA ARG A 32 13.24 6.56 -12.79
C ARG A 32 13.29 5.76 -11.49
N ILE A 33 14.12 4.74 -11.44
CA ILE A 33 14.33 3.86 -10.30
C ILE A 33 15.74 4.11 -9.76
N ASP A 34 15.84 4.56 -8.51
CA ASP A 34 17.12 4.71 -7.83
C ASP A 34 17.13 3.92 -6.51
N ILE A 35 18.26 3.29 -6.20
CA ILE A 35 18.49 2.62 -4.91
C ILE A 35 19.76 3.17 -4.30
N PHE A 36 19.64 3.66 -3.08
CA PHE A 36 20.75 4.25 -2.33
C PHE A 36 21.08 3.39 -1.10
N GLU A 37 22.36 3.35 -0.75
CA GLU A 37 22.81 2.85 0.54
C GLU A 37 22.96 4.04 1.50
N THR A 38 22.31 3.97 2.65
CA THR A 38 22.34 5.03 3.66
C THR A 38 22.87 4.50 4.99
N PRO A 39 23.51 5.34 5.81
CA PRO A 39 24.03 4.90 7.12
C PRO A 39 22.92 4.66 8.16
N GLU A 40 21.77 5.35 8.04
CA GLU A 40 20.71 5.33 9.04
C GLU A 40 19.56 4.37 8.69
N PHE A 41 19.18 4.31 7.40
CA PHE A 41 17.96 3.62 6.98
C PHE A 41 18.22 2.34 6.18
N GLY A 42 19.50 1.92 6.04
CA GLY A 42 19.85 0.82 5.16
C GLY A 42 19.70 1.22 3.70
N ARG A 43 19.16 0.35 2.88
CA ARG A 43 18.86 0.66 1.48
C ARG A 43 17.53 1.39 1.36
N VAL A 44 17.51 2.36 0.47
CA VAL A 44 16.35 3.22 0.18
C VAL A 44 16.02 3.08 -1.28
N LEU A 45 14.78 2.73 -1.59
CA LEU A 45 14.22 2.74 -2.94
C LEU A 45 13.52 4.07 -3.18
N THR A 46 13.80 4.69 -4.31
CA THR A 46 13.05 5.86 -4.77
C THR A 46 12.55 5.65 -6.20
N LEU A 47 11.33 6.11 -6.47
CA LEU A 47 10.73 6.16 -7.79
C LEU A 47 10.45 7.63 -8.15
N ASP A 48 10.98 8.08 -9.28
CA ASP A 48 10.92 9.49 -9.73
C ASP A 48 11.35 10.51 -8.65
N GLY A 49 12.28 10.09 -7.75
CA GLY A 49 12.79 10.93 -6.68
C GLY A 49 11.93 10.95 -5.41
N ASN A 50 10.86 10.16 -5.33
CA ASN A 50 10.05 9.98 -4.13
C ASN A 50 10.49 8.72 -3.38
N VAL A 51 10.60 8.80 -2.05
CA VAL A 51 10.93 7.63 -1.20
C VAL A 51 9.77 6.66 -1.18
N MET A 52 10.00 5.44 -1.65
CA MET A 52 9.00 4.37 -1.60
C MET A 52 9.15 3.50 -0.36
N LEU A 53 10.37 3.14 -0.01
CA LEU A 53 10.67 2.37 1.20
C LEU A 53 12.11 2.53 1.65
N THR A 54 12.35 2.19 2.91
CA THR A 54 13.69 1.94 3.45
C THR A 54 13.73 0.59 4.19
N GLU A 55 14.87 -0.09 4.21
CA GLU A 55 15.02 -1.35 4.94
C GLU A 55 14.71 -1.22 6.46
N ARG A 56 14.75 0.01 6.98
CA ARG A 56 14.54 0.26 8.41
C ARG A 56 13.07 0.31 8.80
N ASP A 57 12.20 0.86 7.99
CA ASP A 57 10.80 1.12 8.34
C ASP A 57 9.74 0.57 7.37
N GLU A 58 10.12 -0.11 6.28
CA GLU A 58 9.19 -0.72 5.30
C GLU A 58 8.11 -1.58 5.97
N PHE A 59 8.48 -2.31 7.02
CA PHE A 59 7.56 -3.22 7.71
C PHE A 59 6.32 -2.52 8.28
N ILE A 60 6.39 -1.21 8.55
CA ILE A 60 5.25 -0.44 9.05
C ILE A 60 4.15 -0.40 8.00
N TYR A 61 4.53 -0.05 6.79
CA TYR A 61 3.62 0.01 5.64
C TYR A 61 3.10 -1.39 5.27
N ASP A 62 4.01 -2.33 5.05
CA ASP A 62 3.68 -3.68 4.58
C ASP A 62 2.79 -4.45 5.56
N GLU A 63 3.09 -4.35 6.86
CA GLU A 63 2.26 -4.99 7.89
C GLU A 63 0.88 -4.34 7.98
N MET A 64 0.77 -3.01 7.89
CA MET A 64 -0.51 -2.33 8.04
C MET A 64 -1.43 -2.54 6.83
N ILE A 65 -0.91 -2.46 5.61
CA ILE A 65 -1.72 -2.66 4.41
C ILE A 65 -2.15 -4.13 4.25
N THR A 66 -1.36 -5.06 4.79
CA THR A 66 -1.63 -6.50 4.68
C THR A 66 -2.44 -7.05 5.85
N HIS A 67 -1.97 -6.82 7.09
CA HIS A 67 -2.57 -7.52 8.24
C HIS A 67 -3.92 -6.93 8.67
N VAL A 68 -4.18 -5.66 8.40
CA VAL A 68 -5.48 -5.06 8.70
C VAL A 68 -6.60 -5.79 7.96
N PRO A 69 -6.63 -5.91 6.62
CA PRO A 69 -7.68 -6.65 5.95
C PRO A 69 -7.64 -8.15 6.23
N MET A 70 -6.46 -8.75 6.38
CA MET A 70 -6.31 -10.18 6.61
C MET A 70 -6.82 -10.63 7.99
N SER A 71 -6.85 -9.76 8.99
CA SER A 71 -7.42 -10.05 10.31
C SER A 71 -8.95 -9.93 10.34
N VAL A 72 -9.52 -9.23 9.37
CA VAL A 72 -10.98 -9.06 9.20
C VAL A 72 -11.55 -10.15 8.30
N HIS A 73 -10.94 -10.41 7.13
CA HIS A 73 -11.40 -11.43 6.21
C HIS A 73 -10.74 -12.78 6.50
N LYS A 74 -11.35 -13.55 7.40
CA LYS A 74 -10.79 -14.83 7.90
C LYS A 74 -10.59 -15.90 6.83
N ASN A 75 -11.34 -15.83 5.73
CA ASN A 75 -11.36 -16.82 4.67
C ASN A 75 -10.71 -16.35 3.37
N ALA A 76 -9.99 -15.22 3.41
CA ALA A 76 -9.32 -14.70 2.22
C ALA A 76 -8.27 -15.71 1.71
N LYS A 77 -8.40 -16.12 0.43
CA LYS A 77 -7.59 -17.11 -0.26
C LYS A 77 -7.00 -16.57 -1.55
N ASP A 78 -7.81 -15.93 -2.36
CA ASP A 78 -7.44 -15.39 -3.65
C ASP A 78 -7.30 -13.87 -3.55
N ILE A 79 -6.07 -13.40 -3.74
CA ILE A 79 -5.71 -12.02 -3.45
C ILE A 79 -5.10 -11.37 -4.70
N LEU A 80 -5.59 -10.18 -5.03
CA LEU A 80 -4.99 -9.33 -6.04
C LEU A 80 -4.16 -8.25 -5.35
N VAL A 81 -2.92 -8.10 -5.77
CA VAL A 81 -2.02 -7.01 -5.38
C VAL A 81 -1.70 -6.18 -6.61
N ILE A 82 -1.97 -4.89 -6.55
CA ILE A 82 -1.72 -3.92 -7.61
C ILE A 82 -0.59 -3.01 -7.17
N GLY A 83 0.50 -2.95 -7.93
CA GLY A 83 1.75 -2.33 -7.52
C GLY A 83 2.58 -3.27 -6.65
N ALA A 84 3.19 -2.77 -5.58
CA ALA A 84 3.99 -3.57 -4.65
C ALA A 84 5.16 -4.33 -5.30
N GLY A 85 5.76 -3.76 -6.34
CA GLY A 85 6.88 -4.37 -7.06
C GLY A 85 8.13 -4.63 -6.22
N ASP A 86 8.21 -4.06 -5.01
CA ASP A 86 9.28 -4.34 -4.04
C ASP A 86 9.14 -5.70 -3.34
N GLY A 87 7.91 -6.25 -3.24
CA GLY A 87 7.61 -7.56 -2.68
C GLY A 87 7.25 -7.62 -1.20
N GLY A 88 7.23 -6.50 -0.49
CA GLY A 88 6.93 -6.48 0.93
C GLY A 88 5.53 -6.97 1.25
N VAL A 89 4.52 -6.50 0.53
CA VAL A 89 3.12 -6.99 0.64
C VAL A 89 3.03 -8.49 0.35
N VAL A 90 3.68 -8.96 -0.70
CA VAL A 90 3.72 -10.39 -1.05
C VAL A 90 4.38 -11.21 0.06
N ARG A 91 5.47 -10.71 0.64
CA ARG A 91 6.14 -11.33 1.80
C ARG A 91 5.16 -11.52 2.96
N GLU A 92 4.40 -10.49 3.31
CA GLU A 92 3.46 -10.57 4.43
C GLU A 92 2.25 -11.48 4.11
N LEU A 93 1.71 -11.45 2.90
CA LEU A 93 0.61 -12.33 2.48
C LEU A 93 0.99 -13.80 2.49
N THR A 94 2.22 -14.15 2.05
CA THR A 94 2.69 -15.55 2.01
C THR A 94 2.86 -16.19 3.39
N ARG A 95 2.80 -15.41 4.46
CA ARG A 95 2.83 -15.90 5.85
C ARG A 95 1.51 -16.54 6.31
N TYR A 96 0.45 -16.34 5.54
CA TYR A 96 -0.85 -16.95 5.81
C TYR A 96 -1.01 -18.25 5.03
N ASP A 97 -1.07 -19.38 5.74
CA ASP A 97 -1.21 -20.71 5.11
C ASP A 97 -2.51 -20.84 4.31
N ARG A 98 -3.55 -20.09 4.68
CA ARG A 98 -4.84 -20.09 3.99
C ARG A 98 -4.83 -19.40 2.62
N VAL A 99 -3.83 -18.57 2.33
CA VAL A 99 -3.70 -17.90 1.04
C VAL A 99 -3.32 -18.95 -0.01
N GLU A 100 -4.14 -19.07 -1.05
CA GLU A 100 -4.00 -20.06 -2.11
C GLU A 100 -3.40 -19.45 -3.39
N SER A 101 -3.76 -18.19 -3.70
CA SER A 101 -3.26 -17.46 -4.88
C SER A 101 -3.03 -15.98 -4.58
N ILE A 102 -1.95 -15.43 -5.12
CA ILE A 102 -1.61 -14.02 -5.11
C ILE A 102 -1.29 -13.61 -6.53
N ASP A 103 -2.17 -12.85 -7.14
CA ASP A 103 -1.93 -12.22 -8.44
C ASP A 103 -1.31 -10.85 -8.19
N LEU A 104 -0.05 -10.68 -8.58
CA LEU A 104 0.70 -9.43 -8.47
C LEU A 104 0.74 -8.74 -9.84
N VAL A 105 0.11 -7.58 -9.95
CA VAL A 105 0.09 -6.79 -11.18
C VAL A 105 0.99 -5.58 -11.03
N GLU A 106 2.16 -5.66 -11.64
CA GLU A 106 3.16 -4.58 -11.66
C GLU A 106 3.44 -4.17 -13.11
N MET A 107 3.33 -2.88 -13.37
CA MET A 107 3.50 -2.36 -14.73
C MET A 107 4.97 -2.32 -15.16
N ASP A 108 5.88 -2.06 -14.22
CA ASP A 108 7.30 -1.88 -14.48
C ASP A 108 8.12 -3.10 -14.01
N PRO A 109 8.49 -4.03 -14.91
CA PRO A 109 9.29 -5.19 -14.53
C PRO A 109 10.65 -4.83 -13.93
N GLN A 110 11.18 -3.64 -14.23
CA GLN A 110 12.48 -3.20 -13.72
C GLN A 110 12.46 -2.89 -12.23
N VAL A 111 11.29 -2.52 -11.67
CA VAL A 111 11.13 -2.36 -10.21
C VAL A 111 11.35 -3.71 -9.52
N ILE A 112 10.68 -4.77 -9.99
CA ILE A 112 10.83 -6.12 -9.43
C ILE A 112 12.28 -6.62 -9.56
N GLU A 113 12.91 -6.44 -10.74
CA GLU A 113 14.29 -6.84 -10.96
C GLU A 113 15.26 -6.12 -10.03
N ALA A 114 15.10 -4.80 -9.86
CA ALA A 114 15.93 -4.00 -8.98
C ALA A 114 15.75 -4.41 -7.51
N CYS A 115 14.50 -4.65 -7.08
CA CYS A 115 14.20 -5.07 -5.70
C CYS A 115 14.71 -6.48 -5.41
N ARG A 116 14.60 -7.43 -6.33
CA ARG A 116 15.23 -8.75 -6.19
C ARG A 116 16.74 -8.66 -6.00
N ALA A 117 17.40 -7.78 -6.74
CA ALA A 117 18.85 -7.63 -6.70
C ALA A 117 19.35 -6.86 -5.46
N TYR A 118 18.63 -5.83 -5.07
CA TYR A 118 19.13 -4.86 -4.07
C TYR A 118 18.32 -4.83 -2.77
N LEU A 119 17.09 -5.33 -2.75
CA LEU A 119 16.20 -5.38 -1.57
C LEU A 119 15.70 -6.81 -1.32
N PRO A 120 16.62 -7.80 -1.20
CA PRO A 120 16.24 -9.20 -1.09
C PRO A 120 15.41 -9.52 0.14
N GLY A 121 15.44 -8.67 1.20
CA GLY A 121 14.59 -8.82 2.38
C GLY A 121 13.11 -8.62 2.08
N ASN A 122 12.78 -7.69 1.17
CA ASN A 122 11.41 -7.44 0.71
C ASN A 122 10.99 -8.47 -0.34
N ALA A 123 11.82 -8.66 -1.37
CA ALA A 123 11.50 -9.50 -2.53
C ALA A 123 11.63 -11.03 -2.28
N CYS A 124 11.92 -11.46 -1.04
CA CYS A 124 12.27 -12.85 -0.71
C CYS A 124 11.16 -13.88 -1.00
N ARG A 125 9.93 -13.46 -1.22
CA ARG A 125 8.79 -14.34 -1.48
C ARG A 125 8.17 -14.19 -2.88
N MET A 126 8.77 -13.40 -3.74
CA MET A 126 8.29 -13.22 -5.13
C MET A 126 8.27 -14.51 -5.96
N ASP A 127 9.04 -15.52 -5.55
CA ASP A 127 9.09 -16.84 -6.22
C ASP A 127 8.29 -17.91 -5.44
N ASP A 128 7.43 -17.53 -4.48
CA ASP A 128 6.52 -18.46 -3.83
C ASP A 128 5.53 -19.03 -4.87
N ARG A 129 5.26 -20.33 -4.82
CA ARG A 129 4.41 -21.04 -5.80
C ARG A 129 2.98 -20.47 -5.95
N ARG A 130 2.53 -19.69 -4.97
CA ARG A 130 1.20 -19.06 -4.95
C ARG A 130 1.20 -17.70 -5.65
N VAL A 131 2.38 -17.17 -6.00
CA VAL A 131 2.53 -15.82 -6.58
C VAL A 131 2.59 -15.91 -8.10
N HIS A 132 1.70 -15.17 -8.74
CA HIS A 132 1.63 -15.03 -10.19
C HIS A 132 1.85 -13.56 -10.54
N ILE A 133 2.95 -13.26 -11.24
CA ILE A 133 3.33 -11.90 -11.59
C ILE A 133 2.86 -11.58 -13.00
N TYR A 134 2.10 -10.49 -13.14
CA TYR A 134 1.61 -9.97 -14.40
C TYR A 134 2.22 -8.59 -14.67
N TYR A 135 2.98 -8.48 -15.74
CA TYR A 135 3.54 -7.22 -16.21
C TYR A 135 2.53 -6.54 -17.13
N GLU A 136 1.48 -5.96 -16.52
CA GLU A 136 0.37 -5.36 -17.24
C GLU A 136 -0.11 -4.08 -16.54
N ASN A 137 -0.79 -3.21 -17.31
CA ASN A 137 -1.47 -2.07 -16.74
C ASN A 137 -2.66 -2.54 -15.88
N ALA A 138 -2.69 -2.14 -14.62
CA ALA A 138 -3.67 -2.58 -13.63
C ALA A 138 -5.13 -2.26 -14.01
N LEU A 139 -5.38 -1.10 -14.68
CA LEU A 139 -6.72 -0.76 -15.20
C LEU A 139 -7.21 -1.74 -16.26
N LYS A 140 -6.30 -2.20 -17.12
CA LYS A 140 -6.65 -3.20 -18.15
C LYS A 140 -6.86 -4.57 -17.53
N PHE A 141 -6.07 -4.91 -16.52
CA PHE A 141 -6.17 -6.18 -15.82
C PHE A 141 -7.48 -6.28 -15.05
N ILE A 142 -7.77 -5.33 -14.18
CA ILE A 142 -8.94 -5.39 -13.27
C ILE A 142 -10.29 -5.39 -14.01
N ARG A 143 -10.37 -4.75 -15.19
CA ARG A 143 -11.59 -4.74 -16.03
C ARG A 143 -12.00 -6.11 -16.55
N LYS A 144 -11.10 -7.09 -16.55
CA LYS A 144 -11.35 -8.47 -17.01
C LYS A 144 -11.82 -9.38 -15.87
N CYS A 145 -11.66 -8.92 -14.61
CA CYS A 145 -11.92 -9.72 -13.42
C CYS A 145 -13.35 -9.49 -12.91
N GLU A 146 -14.05 -10.57 -12.57
CA GLU A 146 -15.41 -10.52 -12.04
C GLU A 146 -15.58 -11.58 -10.95
N ASN A 147 -15.82 -11.16 -9.70
CA ASN A 147 -16.09 -12.06 -8.56
C ASN A 147 -14.99 -13.14 -8.35
N GLU A 148 -13.73 -12.73 -8.47
CA GLU A 148 -12.56 -13.62 -8.44
C GLU A 148 -11.77 -13.51 -7.13
N TYR A 149 -11.72 -12.32 -6.50
CA TYR A 149 -10.83 -12.06 -5.37
C TYR A 149 -11.58 -11.86 -4.05
N ASP A 150 -10.99 -12.37 -2.97
CA ASP A 150 -11.44 -12.11 -1.61
C ASP A 150 -10.87 -10.79 -1.08
N LEU A 151 -9.67 -10.43 -1.53
CA LEU A 151 -8.96 -9.23 -1.13
C LEU A 151 -8.26 -8.58 -2.33
N ILE A 152 -8.37 -7.27 -2.43
CA ILE A 152 -7.58 -6.45 -3.35
C ILE A 152 -6.76 -5.47 -2.53
N ILE A 153 -5.43 -5.49 -2.71
CA ILE A 153 -4.51 -4.53 -2.13
C ILE A 153 -3.98 -3.63 -3.25
N VAL A 154 -4.22 -2.33 -3.13
CA VAL A 154 -3.72 -1.32 -4.07
C VAL A 154 -2.58 -0.56 -3.41
N ASP A 155 -1.39 -1.00 -3.73
CA ASP A 155 -0.12 -0.43 -3.27
C ASP A 155 0.55 0.30 -4.45
N SER A 156 -0.02 1.42 -4.81
CA SER A 156 0.45 2.27 -5.90
C SER A 156 1.27 3.45 -5.40
N SER A 157 2.07 4.03 -6.27
CA SER A 157 2.62 5.37 -6.03
C SER A 157 1.51 6.41 -5.92
N ASP A 158 1.87 7.66 -5.61
CA ASP A 158 0.94 8.77 -5.42
C ASP A 158 0.00 9.00 -6.61
N PRO A 159 -1.15 9.69 -6.40
CA PRO A 159 -2.21 9.87 -7.40
C PRO A 159 -1.83 10.83 -8.55
N PHE A 160 -0.56 10.86 -8.92
CA PHE A 160 -0.01 11.68 -9.98
C PHE A 160 0.70 10.80 -11.04
N GLY A 161 0.74 11.28 -12.29
CA GLY A 161 1.44 10.59 -13.36
C GLY A 161 0.86 9.22 -13.71
N PRO A 162 1.68 8.16 -13.80
CA PRO A 162 1.24 6.83 -14.26
C PRO A 162 0.16 6.19 -13.39
N SER A 163 0.10 6.53 -12.11
CA SER A 163 -0.85 5.98 -11.14
C SER A 163 -2.19 6.71 -11.05
N GLU A 164 -2.34 7.89 -11.68
CA GLU A 164 -3.57 8.71 -11.60
C GLU A 164 -4.85 7.90 -11.91
N GLY A 165 -4.76 6.97 -12.87
CA GLY A 165 -5.86 6.10 -13.27
C GLY A 165 -6.38 5.20 -12.14
N LEU A 166 -5.55 4.86 -11.15
CA LEU A 166 -5.90 3.97 -10.03
C LEU A 166 -6.69 4.69 -8.91
N PHE A 167 -6.95 5.98 -9.09
CA PHE A 167 -7.71 6.80 -8.13
C PHE A 167 -9.06 7.25 -8.72
N THR A 168 -9.49 6.66 -9.83
CA THR A 168 -10.75 7.01 -10.50
C THR A 168 -11.94 6.22 -9.94
N ARG A 169 -13.16 6.78 -10.06
CA ARG A 169 -14.40 6.05 -9.73
C ARG A 169 -14.54 4.77 -10.57
N GLU A 170 -14.10 4.80 -11.82
CA GLU A 170 -14.14 3.64 -12.72
C GLU A 170 -13.24 2.51 -12.19
N PHE A 171 -12.04 2.84 -11.71
CA PHE A 171 -11.14 1.86 -11.13
C PHE A 171 -11.74 1.22 -9.88
N TYR A 172 -12.28 2.01 -8.95
CA TYR A 172 -12.91 1.48 -7.74
C TYR A 172 -14.16 0.65 -8.05
N GLY A 173 -14.94 1.04 -9.07
CA GLY A 173 -16.04 0.23 -9.59
C GLY A 173 -15.57 -1.11 -10.16
N SER A 174 -14.46 -1.13 -10.87
CA SER A 174 -13.85 -2.36 -11.38
C SER A 174 -13.33 -3.24 -10.25
N CYS A 175 -12.69 -2.67 -9.21
CA CYS A 175 -12.30 -3.40 -8.01
C CYS A 175 -13.52 -4.00 -7.29
N PHE A 176 -14.60 -3.23 -7.17
CA PHE A 176 -15.85 -3.74 -6.61
C PHE A 176 -16.36 -4.95 -7.38
N ASN A 177 -16.40 -4.91 -8.70
CA ASN A 177 -16.87 -6.04 -9.53
C ASN A 177 -15.94 -7.26 -9.44
N ALA A 178 -14.63 -7.05 -9.36
CA ALA A 178 -13.63 -8.12 -9.25
C ALA A 178 -13.67 -8.84 -7.89
N LEU A 179 -14.12 -8.15 -6.85
CA LEU A 179 -14.26 -8.71 -5.52
C LEU A 179 -15.48 -9.64 -5.41
N ARG A 180 -15.34 -10.73 -4.68
CA ARG A 180 -16.44 -11.61 -4.23
C ARG A 180 -17.44 -10.87 -3.35
N ALA A 181 -18.56 -11.51 -3.04
CA ALA A 181 -19.69 -10.89 -2.32
C ALA A 181 -19.34 -10.37 -0.92
N ASP A 182 -18.28 -10.84 -0.31
CA ASP A 182 -17.78 -10.41 0.99
C ASP A 182 -16.35 -9.85 0.93
N GLY A 183 -15.89 -9.50 -0.27
CA GLY A 183 -14.53 -9.04 -0.51
C GLY A 183 -14.21 -7.69 0.10
N ILE A 184 -12.92 -7.49 0.34
CA ILE A 184 -12.33 -6.27 0.90
C ILE A 184 -11.34 -5.68 -0.11
N MET A 185 -11.31 -4.36 -0.21
CA MET A 185 -10.24 -3.61 -0.88
C MET A 185 -9.54 -2.74 0.16
N VAL A 186 -8.22 -2.68 0.11
CA VAL A 186 -7.42 -1.68 0.82
C VAL A 186 -6.52 -0.96 -0.16
N ASN A 187 -6.28 0.32 0.10
CA ASN A 187 -5.38 1.13 -0.72
C ASN A 187 -4.61 2.13 0.13
N GLN A 188 -3.43 2.53 -0.33
CA GLN A 188 -2.76 3.68 0.22
C GLN A 188 -3.53 4.97 -0.14
N GLN A 189 -3.55 5.96 0.76
CA GLN A 189 -4.25 7.23 0.56
C GLN A 189 -3.36 8.46 0.81
N GLY A 190 -2.07 8.26 0.99
CA GLY A 190 -1.12 9.35 1.21
C GLY A 190 -1.22 9.99 2.59
N SER A 191 -0.79 11.24 2.69
CA SER A 191 -0.81 12.03 3.91
C SER A 191 -1.96 13.04 3.88
N PRO A 192 -2.66 13.30 4.99
CA PRO A 192 -3.68 14.35 5.06
C PRO A 192 -3.08 15.73 5.38
N PHE A 193 -1.77 15.85 5.50
CA PHE A 193 -1.14 17.02 6.11
C PHE A 193 -0.84 18.16 5.13
N TYR A 194 -0.38 17.81 3.92
CA TYR A 194 -0.11 18.80 2.88
C TYR A 194 -1.35 19.00 2.00
N ALA A 195 -1.58 20.24 1.54
CA ALA A 195 -2.84 20.62 0.90
C ALA A 195 -3.19 19.82 -0.37
N GLU A 196 -2.19 19.52 -1.20
CA GLU A 196 -2.39 18.73 -2.43
C GLU A 196 -2.72 17.28 -2.09
N ASP A 197 -1.96 16.66 -1.18
CA ASP A 197 -2.17 15.28 -0.72
C ASP A 197 -3.52 15.16 -0.02
N ALA A 198 -3.86 16.11 0.86
CA ALA A 198 -5.14 16.17 1.54
C ALA A 198 -6.33 16.20 0.57
N THR A 199 -6.22 17.01 -0.48
CA THR A 199 -7.25 17.10 -1.53
C THR A 199 -7.36 15.79 -2.31
N ALA A 200 -6.23 15.16 -2.62
CA ALA A 200 -6.19 13.87 -3.32
C ALA A 200 -6.79 12.75 -2.46
N MET A 201 -6.46 12.72 -1.17
CA MET A 201 -6.99 11.78 -0.18
C MET A 201 -8.52 11.92 -0.04
N GLN A 202 -9.04 13.14 0.16
CA GLN A 202 -10.48 13.40 0.25
C GLN A 202 -11.22 12.93 -1.01
N ARG A 203 -10.68 13.23 -2.20
CA ARG A 203 -11.24 12.81 -3.48
C ARG A 203 -11.25 11.28 -3.64
N SER A 204 -10.16 10.62 -3.24
CA SER A 204 -10.08 9.15 -3.24
C SER A 204 -11.11 8.55 -2.31
N HIS A 205 -11.18 9.03 -1.06
CA HIS A 205 -12.15 8.55 -0.06
C HIS A 205 -13.60 8.72 -0.53
N GLN A 206 -13.97 9.89 -1.07
CA GLN A 206 -15.32 10.14 -1.60
C GLN A 206 -15.71 9.14 -2.69
N ARG A 207 -14.78 8.85 -3.62
CA ARG A 207 -15.01 7.89 -4.70
C ARG A 207 -15.21 6.47 -4.18
N ILE A 208 -14.42 6.07 -3.19
CA ILE A 208 -14.53 4.77 -2.52
C ILE A 208 -15.86 4.69 -1.75
N ALA A 209 -16.16 5.66 -0.92
CA ALA A 209 -17.40 5.71 -0.12
C ALA A 209 -18.67 5.69 -0.98
N SER A 210 -18.61 6.28 -2.19
CA SER A 210 -19.72 6.21 -3.17
C SER A 210 -19.85 4.86 -3.88
N THR A 211 -18.86 3.97 -3.74
CA THR A 211 -18.80 2.68 -4.45
C THR A 211 -19.02 1.50 -3.50
N PHE A 212 -18.50 1.56 -2.29
CA PHE A 212 -18.56 0.48 -1.31
C PHE A 212 -19.53 0.81 -0.17
N PRO A 213 -20.31 -0.18 0.32
CA PRO A 213 -21.24 0.03 1.43
C PRO A 213 -20.54 0.31 2.78
N ILE A 214 -19.28 -0.12 2.91
CA ILE A 214 -18.44 0.15 4.09
C ILE A 214 -17.14 0.75 3.59
N SER A 215 -16.88 1.99 4.01
CA SER A 215 -15.62 2.69 3.74
C SER A 215 -15.12 3.31 5.05
N LYS A 216 -13.85 3.03 5.39
CA LYS A 216 -13.17 3.56 6.56
C LYS A 216 -11.73 3.90 6.21
N VAL A 217 -11.14 4.79 6.99
CA VAL A 217 -9.75 5.18 6.87
C VAL A 217 -9.01 4.76 8.14
N TYR A 218 -7.78 4.29 8.00
CA TYR A 218 -6.90 3.99 9.12
C TYR A 218 -5.49 4.55 8.87
N GLN A 219 -4.73 4.69 9.94
CA GLN A 219 -3.49 5.44 9.97
C GLN A 219 -2.30 4.59 10.38
N ALA A 220 -1.12 4.98 9.90
CA ALA A 220 0.17 4.52 10.39
C ALA A 220 1.19 5.67 10.43
N HIS A 221 2.25 5.50 11.23
CA HIS A 221 3.34 6.46 11.29
C HIS A 221 4.58 5.85 10.64
N ILE A 222 4.99 6.41 9.49
CA ILE A 222 6.12 5.96 8.68
C ILE A 222 7.19 7.05 8.71
N PRO A 223 8.26 6.87 9.49
CA PRO A 223 9.23 7.94 9.78
C PRO A 223 9.89 8.55 8.56
N THR A 224 10.09 7.76 7.49
CA THR A 224 10.80 8.23 6.28
C THR A 224 9.89 8.84 5.23
N PHE A 225 8.58 8.75 5.35
CA PHE A 225 7.66 9.47 4.49
C PHE A 225 7.54 10.95 4.92
N ALA A 226 7.39 11.85 3.96
CA ALA A 226 7.57 13.28 4.18
C ALA A 226 6.80 13.89 5.38
N ALA A 227 5.58 13.44 5.64
CA ALA A 227 4.80 13.89 6.78
C ALA A 227 4.91 12.96 8.01
N GLY A 228 5.51 11.78 7.86
CA GLY A 228 5.53 10.74 8.91
C GLY A 228 4.16 10.18 9.27
N TYR A 229 3.09 10.70 8.69
CA TYR A 229 1.70 10.34 8.95
C TYR A 229 1.04 9.88 7.65
N TRP A 230 0.67 8.60 7.61
CA TRP A 230 0.19 7.96 6.40
C TRP A 230 -1.16 7.31 6.60
N LEU A 231 -1.98 7.34 5.57
CA LEU A 231 -3.34 6.85 5.60
C LEU A 231 -3.53 5.69 4.62
N PHE A 232 -4.42 4.80 5.02
CA PHE A 232 -4.92 3.70 4.21
C PHE A 232 -6.45 3.73 4.19
N GLY A 233 -7.02 3.44 3.03
CA GLY A 233 -8.45 3.20 2.89
C GLY A 233 -8.78 1.72 3.10
N PHE A 234 -9.88 1.47 3.78
CA PHE A 234 -10.49 0.15 3.93
C PHE A 234 -11.90 0.21 3.36
N ALA A 235 -12.14 -0.54 2.30
CA ALA A 235 -13.43 -0.63 1.63
C ALA A 235 -13.92 -2.07 1.62
N SER A 236 -15.14 -2.33 2.01
CA SER A 236 -15.67 -3.68 2.14
C SER A 236 -17.09 -3.79 1.64
N LYS A 237 -17.42 -4.93 1.07
CA LYS A 237 -18.79 -5.29 0.69
C LYS A 237 -19.61 -5.76 1.89
N LYS A 238 -18.96 -6.22 2.97
CA LYS A 238 -19.65 -6.88 4.07
C LYS A 238 -19.06 -6.60 5.44
N TYR A 239 -17.75 -6.68 5.60
CA TYR A 239 -17.09 -6.68 6.90
C TYR A 239 -16.77 -5.27 7.38
N HIS A 240 -17.14 -4.97 8.62
CA HIS A 240 -16.72 -3.75 9.31
C HIS A 240 -15.30 -3.96 9.91
N PRO A 241 -14.32 -3.08 9.67
CA PRO A 241 -12.94 -3.35 10.04
C PRO A 241 -12.70 -3.54 11.55
N ILE A 242 -13.49 -2.91 12.41
CA ILE A 242 -13.34 -3.03 13.87
C ILE A 242 -14.25 -4.14 14.41
N ASN A 243 -15.54 -4.16 14.01
CA ASN A 243 -16.53 -5.05 14.62
C ASN A 243 -16.35 -6.51 14.20
N ASP A 244 -15.85 -6.75 12.97
CA ASP A 244 -15.65 -8.09 12.42
C ASP A 244 -14.19 -8.57 12.51
N MET A 245 -13.30 -7.75 13.07
CA MET A 245 -11.93 -8.14 13.36
C MET A 245 -11.89 -9.20 14.46
N ASP A 246 -11.24 -10.34 14.17
CA ASP A 246 -11.08 -11.42 15.12
C ASP A 246 -9.67 -11.39 15.75
N ALA A 247 -9.58 -10.71 16.89
CA ALA A 247 -8.34 -10.57 17.61
C ALA A 247 -7.79 -11.92 18.10
N ASP A 248 -8.66 -12.82 18.56
CA ASP A 248 -8.25 -14.11 19.10
C ASP A 248 -7.73 -15.04 17.99
N ALA A 249 -8.45 -15.10 16.86
CA ALA A 249 -7.99 -15.88 15.70
C ALA A 249 -6.68 -15.32 15.14
N TRP A 250 -6.51 -14.00 15.05
CA TRP A 250 -5.26 -13.42 14.58
C TRP A 250 -4.10 -13.68 15.56
N ASN A 251 -4.31 -13.49 16.85
CA ASN A 251 -3.30 -13.73 17.88
C ASN A 251 -2.90 -15.22 17.93
N ALA A 252 -3.83 -16.14 17.65
CA ALA A 252 -3.55 -17.58 17.61
C ALA A 252 -2.59 -17.99 16.46
N LEU A 253 -2.43 -17.16 15.43
CA LEU A 253 -1.43 -17.39 14.37
C LEU A 253 0.02 -17.31 14.91
N ASN A 254 0.22 -16.72 16.07
CA ASN A 254 1.54 -16.46 16.66
C ASN A 254 2.52 -15.81 15.67
N MET A 255 2.00 -14.98 14.77
CA MET A 255 2.77 -14.34 13.73
C MET A 255 3.63 -13.22 14.35
N ARG A 256 4.94 -13.33 14.21
CA ARG A 256 5.85 -12.28 14.71
C ARG A 256 5.75 -11.08 13.76
N THR A 257 5.23 -9.98 14.28
CA THR A 257 5.18 -8.66 13.63
C THR A 257 6.06 -7.66 14.35
N ARG A 258 6.42 -6.58 13.69
CA ARG A 258 7.26 -5.50 14.25
C ARG A 258 6.43 -4.27 14.61
N TYR A 259 5.31 -4.06 13.90
CA TYR A 259 4.43 -2.90 14.05
C TYR A 259 2.99 -3.29 14.34
N TYR A 260 2.40 -4.14 13.48
CA TYR A 260 1.00 -4.52 13.62
C TYR A 260 0.76 -5.39 14.86
N THR A 261 -0.32 -5.06 15.58
CA THR A 261 -0.91 -5.91 16.64
C THR A 261 -2.44 -5.79 16.56
N SER A 262 -3.17 -6.78 17.09
CA SER A 262 -4.64 -6.73 17.17
C SER A 262 -5.15 -5.51 17.94
N ARG A 263 -4.38 -5.00 18.91
CA ARG A 263 -4.72 -3.77 19.66
C ARG A 263 -4.46 -2.51 18.83
N LEU A 264 -3.33 -2.46 18.10
CA LEU A 264 -3.01 -1.36 17.20
C LEU A 264 -4.03 -1.28 16.06
N HIS A 265 -4.49 -2.42 15.55
CA HIS A 265 -5.53 -2.48 14.52
C HIS A 265 -6.73 -1.59 14.87
N VAL A 266 -7.29 -1.80 16.06
CA VAL A 266 -8.43 -1.00 16.54
C VAL A 266 -8.04 0.47 16.71
N GLY A 267 -6.89 0.74 17.32
CA GLY A 267 -6.37 2.09 17.54
C GLY A 267 -6.11 2.87 16.25
N ALA A 268 -5.72 2.19 15.17
CA ALA A 268 -5.42 2.82 13.89
C ALA A 268 -6.65 3.45 13.21
N PHE A 269 -7.87 3.02 13.55
CA PHE A 269 -9.11 3.58 13.03
C PHE A 269 -9.65 4.77 13.86
N TYR A 270 -9.04 5.10 15.00
CA TYR A 270 -9.36 6.32 15.75
C TYR A 270 -8.49 7.47 15.23
N LEU A 271 -9.10 8.30 14.42
CA LEU A 271 -8.42 9.36 13.70
C LEU A 271 -8.41 10.68 14.50
N PRO A 272 -7.43 11.56 14.30
CA PRO A 272 -7.46 12.92 14.84
C PRO A 272 -8.69 13.72 14.35
N ALA A 273 -9.19 14.62 15.19
CA ALA A 273 -10.40 15.39 14.92
C ALA A 273 -10.38 16.13 13.57
N PHE A 274 -9.25 16.75 13.21
CA PHE A 274 -9.13 17.45 11.93
C PHE A 274 -9.33 16.52 10.73
N LEU A 275 -8.85 15.28 10.82
CA LEU A 275 -9.00 14.30 9.74
C LEU A 275 -10.42 13.75 9.67
N GLU A 276 -11.06 13.49 10.82
CA GLU A 276 -12.47 13.11 10.85
C GLU A 276 -13.38 14.19 10.23
N GLU A 277 -13.06 15.48 10.46
CA GLU A 277 -13.75 16.60 9.84
C GLU A 277 -13.56 16.59 8.31
N MET A 278 -12.33 16.46 7.84
CA MET A 278 -12.01 16.41 6.40
C MET A 278 -12.72 15.26 5.68
N LEU A 279 -12.82 14.09 6.30
CA LEU A 279 -13.52 12.93 5.71
C LEU A 279 -15.02 13.15 5.69
N ARG A 280 -15.61 13.70 6.77
CA ARG A 280 -17.04 14.02 6.84
C ARG A 280 -17.48 15.00 5.77
N GLU A 281 -16.70 16.02 5.48
CA GLU A 281 -16.99 17.01 4.43
C GLU A 281 -17.27 16.38 3.06
N VAL A 282 -16.62 15.26 2.75
CA VAL A 282 -16.75 14.58 1.44
C VAL A 282 -17.70 13.39 1.45
N GLU A 283 -18.10 12.90 2.62
CA GLU A 283 -19.12 11.85 2.78
C GLU A 283 -20.55 12.44 2.71
N GLU A 284 -20.75 13.72 3.10
CA GLU A 284 -22.04 14.40 3.12
C GLU A 284 -22.46 14.99 1.76
N HIS A 285 -21.59 14.91 0.75
CA HIS A 285 -21.78 15.46 -0.61
C HIS A 285 -21.63 14.36 -1.68
#